data_d7e073a2dc6e1787eed0eeaeac3e5c66
#
_entry.id   d7e073a2dc6e1787eed0eeaeac3e5c66
#
_cell.length_a   1.000
_cell.length_b   1.000
_cell.length_c   1.000
_cell.angle_alpha   90.00
_cell.angle_beta   90.00
_cell.angle_gamma   90.00
#
_symmetry.space_group_name_H-M   'P 1'
#
loop_
_entity.id
_entity.type
_entity.pdbx_description
1 polymer ?
#
loop_
_entity_poly.entity_id
_entity_poly.type
_entity_poly.pdbx_seq_one_letter_code
_entity_poly.pdbx_strand_id
1 'polypeptide(L)'
;MDVTEASDSTDTTAEKAAPDVTDEPDAPDVTDEPDAPDVTDEPDAPDEPDEPDVSRRRWPRVLGALLAVALIATGGALYAEGRHLRDTPATANLALTDAEATTRVTGDVSSALGKIFSYGPGATAATRVAAKEVLAGKALQQYAALFGQVERQSADQKLTLTTEVVRAGVTRLTGSSAHLLVFLDQVYERRGRAPTTASAQLTVVAELREGRWWIVEIGST
;
A
#
# COMPACT_ATOMS: atom_id res chain seq x y z
N MET A 1 -11.84 -52.19 -37.22
CA MET A 1 -11.74 -52.79 -35.90
C MET A 1 -11.65 -51.64 -34.98
N ASP A 2 -12.75 -51.05 -34.56
CA ASP A 2 -13.54 -51.49 -33.36
C ASP A 2 -12.67 -51.30 -32.10
N VAL A 3 -13.02 -50.50 -31.14
CA VAL A 3 -14.17 -50.44 -30.27
C VAL A 3 -13.99 -49.15 -29.45
N THR A 4 -14.90 -48.14 -29.43
CA THR A 4 -16.06 -47.98 -28.55
C THR A 4 -15.73 -48.14 -27.06
N GLU A 5 -15.95 -47.19 -26.26
CA GLU A 5 -17.04 -46.89 -25.33
C GLU A 5 -16.57 -45.87 -24.30
N ALA A 6 -17.16 -44.79 -24.10
CA ALA A 6 -18.47 -44.40 -23.53
C ALA A 6 -18.49 -44.43 -21.99
N SER A 7 -19.10 -43.41 -21.48
CA SER A 7 -19.78 -43.27 -20.17
C SER A 7 -18.85 -42.77 -19.03
N ASP A 8 -19.22 -41.87 -18.18
CA ASP A 8 -20.53 -41.56 -17.64
C ASP A 8 -20.55 -40.27 -16.87
N SER A 9 -21.67 -39.63 -16.92
CA SER A 9 -22.19 -38.55 -16.12
C SER A 9 -22.02 -38.76 -14.61
N THR A 10 -21.79 -37.68 -13.91
CA THR A 10 -22.60 -37.41 -12.71
C THR A 10 -22.63 -35.90 -12.42
N ASP A 11 -23.74 -35.36 -12.78
CA ASP A 11 -24.55 -34.34 -12.16
C ASP A 11 -24.55 -34.46 -10.62
N THR A 12 -24.22 -33.39 -9.91
CA THR A 12 -24.72 -33.19 -8.55
C THR A 12 -24.94 -31.70 -8.31
N THR A 13 -26.12 -31.31 -8.65
CA THR A 13 -26.88 -30.22 -8.05
C THR A 13 -26.91 -30.37 -6.53
N ALA A 14 -26.40 -29.40 -5.83
CA ALA A 14 -26.73 -29.19 -4.42
C ALA A 14 -27.02 -27.71 -4.20
N GLU A 15 -28.21 -27.38 -4.51
CA GLU A 15 -29.03 -26.32 -3.92
C GLU A 15 -29.07 -26.51 -2.39
N LYS A 16 -28.61 -25.53 -1.63
CA LYS A 16 -28.92 -25.44 -0.22
C LYS A 16 -29.20 -24.00 0.21
N ALA A 17 -30.48 -23.71 0.16
CA ALA A 17 -31.32 -22.94 1.08
C ALA A 17 -30.62 -21.96 2.04
N ALA A 18 -31.02 -20.73 1.94
CA ALA A 18 -30.99 -19.72 2.97
C ALA A 18 -31.88 -20.13 4.16
N PRO A 19 -31.54 -19.77 5.39
CA PRO A 19 -32.53 -19.58 6.42
C PRO A 19 -32.84 -18.09 6.58
N ASP A 20 -34.09 -17.82 6.31
CA ASP A 20 -34.93 -16.75 6.82
C ASP A 20 -35.08 -16.94 8.35
N VAL A 21 -34.64 -15.97 9.13
CA VAL A 21 -35.03 -15.82 10.54
C VAL A 21 -35.31 -14.35 10.78
N THR A 22 -36.52 -13.98 10.52
CA THR A 22 -37.28 -12.94 11.21
C THR A 22 -37.55 -13.43 12.61
N ASP A 23 -36.97 -12.80 13.59
CA ASP A 23 -37.52 -12.83 14.96
C ASP A 23 -37.45 -11.40 15.51
N GLU A 24 -38.59 -10.80 15.52
CA GLU A 24 -38.94 -9.58 16.20
C GLU A 24 -39.52 -9.99 17.57
N PRO A 25 -38.99 -9.54 18.69
CA PRO A 25 -39.70 -9.69 19.94
C PRO A 25 -40.44 -8.40 20.32
N ASP A 26 -41.74 -8.61 20.39
CA ASP A 26 -42.78 -7.98 21.19
C ASP A 26 -42.31 -6.95 22.25
N ALA A 27 -42.99 -5.82 22.18
CA ALA A 27 -43.06 -4.81 23.22
C ALA A 27 -44.07 -5.25 24.30
N PRO A 28 -43.77 -5.11 25.58
CA PRO A 28 -44.81 -5.11 26.58
C PRO A 28 -45.29 -3.68 26.88
N ASP A 29 -46.52 -3.51 26.56
CA ASP A 29 -47.46 -2.52 27.07
C ASP A 29 -47.63 -2.73 28.60
N VAL A 30 -47.29 -1.73 29.40
CA VAL A 30 -47.78 -1.62 30.78
C VAL A 30 -48.10 -0.18 31.06
N THR A 31 -49.36 0.13 30.83
CA THR A 31 -50.11 1.16 31.52
C THR A 31 -50.28 0.74 32.99
N ASP A 32 -49.82 1.48 33.90
CA ASP A 32 -50.41 1.60 35.24
C ASP A 32 -50.09 2.97 35.81
N GLU A 33 -51.12 3.77 35.84
CA GLU A 33 -51.26 4.97 36.62
C GLU A 33 -51.94 4.55 37.95
N PRO A 34 -51.47 4.97 39.09
CA PRO A 34 -52.38 5.29 40.15
C PRO A 34 -52.12 6.62 40.84
N ASP A 35 -53.20 7.35 40.95
CA ASP A 35 -53.71 8.13 42.10
C ASP A 35 -52.81 9.07 42.86
N ALA A 36 -53.24 10.31 42.81
CA ALA A 36 -52.94 11.37 43.77
C ALA A 36 -53.62 11.11 45.12
N PRO A 37 -53.02 11.59 46.18
CA PRO A 37 -53.83 12.25 47.22
C PRO A 37 -53.43 13.71 47.46
N ASP A 38 -54.45 14.50 47.42
CA ASP A 38 -54.71 15.80 48.00
C ASP A 38 -54.40 15.83 49.51
N VAL A 39 -53.56 16.76 49.94
CA VAL A 39 -53.67 17.35 51.27
C VAL A 39 -53.11 18.77 51.26
N THR A 40 -54.00 19.73 51.29
CA THR A 40 -53.89 21.07 51.80
C THR A 40 -53.26 21.13 53.17
N ASP A 41 -52.25 21.99 53.35
CA ASP A 41 -52.16 22.90 54.49
C ASP A 41 -51.15 24.05 54.22
N GLU A 42 -51.61 25.21 54.17
CA GLU A 42 -50.96 26.52 54.38
C GLU A 42 -51.25 26.91 55.85
N PRO A 43 -50.55 27.79 56.59
CA PRO A 43 -49.54 28.80 56.23
C PRO A 43 -48.39 28.92 57.25
N ASP A 44 -47.31 29.57 56.91
CA ASP A 44 -46.72 30.69 57.65
C ASP A 44 -45.54 31.32 56.88
N ALA A 45 -45.66 32.61 56.65
CA ALA A 45 -44.56 33.52 56.28
C ALA A 45 -44.13 34.28 57.57
N PRO A 46 -43.07 35.09 57.56
CA PRO A 46 -41.94 35.32 56.63
C PRO A 46 -40.60 35.39 57.37
N ASP A 47 -39.51 35.15 56.72
CA ASP A 47 -38.21 35.74 57.07
C ASP A 47 -37.45 36.21 55.83
N GLU A 48 -36.90 37.40 55.96
CA GLU A 48 -36.32 38.27 54.94
C GLU A 48 -35.08 37.68 54.24
N PRO A 49 -34.69 38.24 53.10
CA PRO A 49 -33.84 37.58 52.16
C PRO A 49 -32.36 37.81 52.46
N ASP A 50 -31.62 36.73 52.54
CA ASP A 50 -30.16 36.75 52.39
C ASP A 50 -29.82 36.91 50.92
N GLU A 51 -29.12 37.99 50.57
CA GLU A 51 -28.63 38.31 49.26
C GLU A 51 -27.77 37.17 48.71
N PRO A 52 -28.05 36.69 47.49
CA PRO A 52 -27.17 35.66 46.88
C PRO A 52 -25.89 36.32 46.41
N ASP A 53 -24.79 35.94 46.96
CA ASP A 53 -23.43 36.20 46.51
C ASP A 53 -23.24 35.66 45.06
N VAL A 54 -23.53 36.49 44.08
CA VAL A 54 -23.48 36.19 42.64
C VAL A 54 -22.07 36.10 42.09
N SER A 55 -21.04 36.25 42.92
CA SER A 55 -19.65 36.32 42.40
C SER A 55 -18.92 34.95 42.25
N ARG A 56 -19.39 33.88 42.94
CA ARG A 56 -18.73 32.60 42.93
C ARG A 56 -19.16 31.59 41.83
N ARG A 57 -20.27 31.89 41.12
CA ARG A 57 -20.84 30.94 40.13
C ARG A 57 -20.39 31.12 38.71
N ARG A 58 -19.57 32.11 38.38
CA ARG A 58 -19.11 32.41 37.02
C ARG A 58 -17.76 31.76 36.67
N TRP A 59 -16.94 31.43 37.65
CA TRP A 59 -15.61 30.86 37.48
C TRP A 59 -15.60 29.51 36.74
N PRO A 60 -16.45 28.51 37.09
CA PRO A 60 -16.42 27.24 36.38
C PRO A 60 -16.84 27.34 34.89
N ARG A 61 -17.70 28.32 34.57
CA ARG A 61 -18.11 28.55 33.17
C ARG A 61 -17.01 29.20 32.36
N VAL A 62 -16.24 30.10 32.90
CA VAL A 62 -15.10 30.74 32.25
C VAL A 62 -13.96 29.75 32.09
N LEU A 63 -13.70 28.93 33.08
CA LEU A 63 -12.70 27.87 32.99
C LEU A 63 -13.06 26.83 31.91
N GLY A 64 -14.33 26.41 31.85
CA GLY A 64 -14.84 25.53 30.82
C GLY A 64 -14.75 26.11 29.40
N ALA A 65 -15.04 27.38 29.24
CA ALA A 65 -14.91 28.09 27.96
C ALA A 65 -13.45 28.20 27.50
N LEU A 66 -12.53 28.51 28.42
CA LEU A 66 -11.09 28.54 28.11
C LEU A 66 -10.54 27.18 27.74
N LEU A 67 -10.96 26.12 28.43
CA LEU A 67 -10.59 24.74 28.09
C LEU A 67 -11.10 24.33 26.69
N ALA A 68 -12.35 24.66 26.38
CA ALA A 68 -12.95 24.41 25.08
C ALA A 68 -12.20 25.14 23.93
N VAL A 69 -11.85 26.40 24.13
CA VAL A 69 -11.05 27.17 23.16
C VAL A 69 -9.65 26.59 22.99
N ALA A 70 -9.00 26.18 24.08
CA ALA A 70 -7.69 25.53 24.02
C ALA A 70 -7.75 24.20 23.27
N LEU A 71 -8.77 23.37 23.46
CA LEU A 71 -8.96 22.11 22.75
C LEU A 71 -9.24 22.32 21.26
N ILE A 72 -10.05 23.33 20.91
CA ILE A 72 -10.32 23.67 19.51
C ILE A 72 -9.05 24.21 18.83
N ALA A 73 -8.28 25.05 19.49
CA ALA A 73 -7.03 25.58 18.96
C ALA A 73 -5.99 24.46 18.76
N THR A 74 -5.83 23.57 19.74
CA THR A 74 -4.91 22.44 19.65
C THR A 74 -5.36 21.44 18.60
N GLY A 75 -6.65 21.09 18.55
CA GLY A 75 -7.23 20.20 17.55
C GLY A 75 -7.14 20.78 16.14
N GLY A 76 -7.37 22.08 15.98
CA GLY A 76 -7.22 22.79 14.71
C GLY A 76 -5.77 22.82 14.24
N ALA A 77 -4.81 23.07 15.12
CA ALA A 77 -3.38 23.04 14.78
C ALA A 77 -2.91 21.64 14.37
N LEU A 78 -3.27 20.61 15.11
CA LEU A 78 -2.95 19.20 14.77
C LEU A 78 -3.62 18.76 13.45
N TYR A 79 -4.84 19.21 13.20
CA TYR A 79 -5.53 18.94 11.95
C TYR A 79 -4.88 19.63 10.75
N ALA A 80 -4.46 20.88 10.91
CA ALA A 80 -3.75 21.62 9.85
C ALA A 80 -2.39 20.99 9.54
N GLU A 81 -1.63 20.59 10.56
CA GLU A 81 -0.36 19.89 10.40
C GLU A 81 -0.57 18.51 9.76
N GLY A 82 -1.58 17.77 10.18
CA GLY A 82 -1.94 16.47 9.58
C GLY A 82 -2.36 16.59 8.09
N ARG A 83 -3.03 17.68 7.70
CA ARG A 83 -3.32 17.98 6.29
C ARG A 83 -2.06 18.32 5.52
N HIS A 84 -1.21 19.17 6.08
CA HIS A 84 0.05 19.56 5.42
C HIS A 84 0.95 18.35 5.14
N LEU A 85 0.99 17.36 6.03
CA LEU A 85 1.69 16.09 5.83
C LEU A 85 1.06 15.21 4.74
N ARG A 86 -0.26 15.26 4.56
CA ARG A 86 -0.98 14.50 3.53
C ARG A 86 -0.90 15.14 2.14
N ASP A 87 -0.87 16.45 2.09
CA ASP A 87 -0.86 17.23 0.85
C ASP A 87 0.56 17.56 0.36
N THR A 88 1.61 17.02 1.00
CA THR A 88 2.98 17.20 0.53
C THR A 88 3.15 16.46 -0.80
N PRO A 89 3.62 17.10 -1.87
CA PRO A 89 3.85 16.46 -3.17
C PRO A 89 4.70 15.19 -3.10
N ALA A 90 5.60 15.12 -2.12
CA ALA A 90 6.44 13.94 -1.87
C ALA A 90 5.65 12.70 -1.39
N THR A 91 4.47 12.87 -0.80
CA THR A 91 3.62 11.76 -0.32
C THR A 91 2.47 11.44 -1.28
N ALA A 92 2.16 12.31 -2.24
CA ALA A 92 1.18 12.03 -3.28
C ALA A 92 1.66 10.92 -4.20
N ASN A 93 0.86 9.88 -4.41
CA ASN A 93 1.18 8.84 -5.38
C ASN A 93 0.78 9.28 -6.79
N LEU A 94 1.76 9.69 -7.58
CA LEU A 94 1.58 10.15 -8.96
C LEU A 94 1.39 9.00 -9.96
N ALA A 95 1.50 7.73 -9.55
CA ALA A 95 1.45 6.59 -10.46
C ALA A 95 0.13 6.49 -11.25
N LEU A 96 -0.97 7.00 -10.69
CA LEU A 96 -2.29 6.98 -11.34
C LEU A 96 -2.66 8.31 -11.99
N THR A 97 -1.99 9.40 -11.63
CA THR A 97 -2.37 10.76 -12.06
C THR A 97 -1.41 11.36 -13.08
N ASP A 98 -0.16 10.88 -13.12
CA ASP A 98 0.87 11.32 -14.07
C ASP A 98 1.30 10.15 -14.97
N ALA A 99 0.56 9.97 -16.07
CA ALA A 99 0.83 8.89 -17.03
C ALA A 99 2.17 9.07 -17.76
N GLU A 100 2.61 10.31 -17.99
CA GLU A 100 3.88 10.58 -18.68
C GLU A 100 5.07 10.21 -17.80
N ALA A 101 5.08 10.67 -16.53
CA ALA A 101 6.13 10.30 -15.60
C ALA A 101 6.15 8.79 -15.33
N THR A 102 4.98 8.16 -15.22
CA THR A 102 4.84 6.71 -15.05
C THR A 102 5.43 5.95 -16.23
N THR A 103 5.12 6.36 -17.46
CA THR A 103 5.65 5.73 -18.67
C THR A 103 7.17 5.90 -18.77
N ARG A 104 7.68 7.09 -18.46
CA ARG A 104 9.11 7.39 -18.49
C ARG A 104 9.89 6.52 -17.51
N VAL A 105 9.50 6.49 -16.23
CA VAL A 105 10.20 5.66 -15.23
C VAL A 105 10.10 4.17 -15.55
N THR A 106 8.96 3.71 -16.05
CA THR A 106 8.78 2.31 -16.47
C THR A 106 9.74 1.94 -17.60
N GLY A 107 9.86 2.80 -18.61
CA GLY A 107 10.76 2.61 -19.74
C GLY A 107 12.23 2.60 -19.34
N ASP A 108 12.64 3.59 -18.55
CA ASP A 108 14.02 3.72 -18.09
C ASP A 108 14.45 2.53 -17.22
N VAL A 109 13.62 2.14 -16.25
CA VAL A 109 13.89 1.00 -15.36
C VAL A 109 13.88 -0.32 -16.13
N SER A 110 12.93 -0.52 -17.04
CA SER A 110 12.87 -1.74 -17.87
C SER A 110 14.10 -1.89 -18.76
N SER A 111 14.52 -0.81 -19.42
CA SER A 111 15.74 -0.77 -20.25
C SER A 111 16.99 -1.07 -19.41
N ALA A 112 17.09 -0.47 -18.22
CA ALA A 112 18.20 -0.71 -17.32
C ALA A 112 18.28 -2.18 -16.88
N LEU A 113 17.15 -2.78 -16.47
CA LEU A 113 17.08 -4.18 -16.02
C LEU A 113 17.43 -5.14 -17.15
N GLY A 114 16.90 -4.95 -18.36
CA GLY A 114 17.24 -5.76 -19.53
C GLY A 114 18.76 -5.74 -19.82
N LYS A 115 19.39 -4.57 -19.69
CA LYS A 115 20.84 -4.41 -19.88
C LYS A 115 21.68 -5.13 -18.84
N ILE A 116 21.36 -4.97 -17.55
CA ILE A 116 22.21 -5.49 -16.46
C ILE A 116 21.99 -6.97 -16.19
N PHE A 117 20.82 -7.51 -16.53
CA PHE A 117 20.51 -8.93 -16.37
C PHE A 117 20.72 -9.76 -17.65
N SER A 118 21.16 -9.15 -18.74
CA SER A 118 21.58 -9.87 -19.94
C SER A 118 23.09 -9.90 -20.05
N TYR A 119 23.66 -11.08 -20.29
CA TYR A 119 25.10 -11.25 -20.42
C TYR A 119 25.45 -12.46 -21.31
N GLY A 120 26.69 -12.45 -21.82
CA GLY A 120 27.28 -13.58 -22.54
C GLY A 120 28.71 -13.80 -22.09
N PRO A 121 29.34 -14.90 -22.53
CA PRO A 121 30.67 -15.31 -22.06
C PRO A 121 31.78 -14.28 -22.27
N GLY A 122 31.62 -13.37 -23.25
CA GLY A 122 32.60 -12.32 -23.54
C GLY A 122 32.14 -10.91 -23.14
N ALA A 123 30.93 -10.77 -22.58
CA ALA A 123 30.31 -9.47 -22.32
C ALA A 123 30.15 -9.12 -20.82
N THR A 124 30.62 -9.97 -19.92
CA THR A 124 30.47 -9.78 -18.47
C THR A 124 31.09 -8.48 -17.93
N ALA A 125 32.24 -8.07 -18.48
CA ALA A 125 32.88 -6.81 -18.12
C ALA A 125 32.02 -5.58 -18.54
N ALA A 126 31.47 -5.61 -19.75
CA ALA A 126 30.60 -4.54 -20.24
C ALA A 126 29.29 -4.45 -19.43
N THR A 127 28.70 -5.60 -19.09
CA THR A 127 27.50 -5.65 -18.24
C THR A 127 27.77 -5.08 -16.85
N ARG A 128 28.95 -5.34 -16.27
CA ARG A 128 29.36 -4.76 -14.97
C ARG A 128 29.55 -3.24 -15.04
N VAL A 129 30.07 -2.71 -16.15
CA VAL A 129 30.16 -1.27 -16.37
C VAL A 129 28.78 -0.66 -16.48
N ALA A 130 27.91 -1.26 -17.32
CA ALA A 130 26.52 -0.81 -17.47
C ALA A 130 25.75 -0.81 -16.14
N ALA A 131 25.98 -1.80 -15.27
CA ALA A 131 25.37 -1.85 -13.94
C ALA A 131 25.76 -0.63 -13.07
N LYS A 132 27.01 -0.19 -13.12
CA LYS A 132 27.47 1.01 -12.39
C LYS A 132 26.87 2.31 -12.90
N GLU A 133 26.37 2.33 -14.13
CA GLU A 133 25.74 3.50 -14.74
C GLU A 133 24.25 3.65 -14.39
N VAL A 134 23.61 2.57 -13.93
CA VAL A 134 22.17 2.55 -13.65
C VAL A 134 21.82 2.14 -12.23
N LEU A 135 22.75 1.52 -11.49
CA LEU A 135 22.56 1.11 -10.11
C LEU A 135 23.29 2.02 -9.14
N ALA A 136 22.67 2.25 -7.98
CA ALA A 136 23.27 2.97 -6.86
C ALA A 136 22.89 2.32 -5.52
N GLY A 137 23.58 2.73 -4.45
CA GLY A 137 23.24 2.35 -3.10
C GLY A 137 23.21 0.83 -2.87
N LYS A 138 22.12 0.34 -2.30
CA LYS A 138 21.93 -1.06 -1.95
C LYS A 138 21.84 -1.97 -3.19
N ALA A 139 21.21 -1.48 -4.27
CA ALA A 139 21.08 -2.25 -5.52
C ALA A 139 22.44 -2.62 -6.11
N LEU A 140 23.41 -1.73 -6.06
CA LEU A 140 24.75 -2.02 -6.58
C LEU A 140 25.44 -3.14 -5.80
N GLN A 141 25.27 -3.19 -4.48
CA GLN A 141 25.81 -4.24 -3.63
C GLN A 141 25.10 -5.58 -3.85
N GLN A 142 23.78 -5.56 -3.93
CA GLN A 142 22.95 -6.73 -4.21
C GLN A 142 23.29 -7.34 -5.57
N TYR A 143 23.40 -6.50 -6.60
CA TYR A 143 23.79 -6.92 -7.94
C TYR A 143 25.20 -7.52 -7.95
N ALA A 144 26.19 -6.89 -7.31
CA ALA A 144 27.56 -7.39 -7.26
C ALA A 144 27.66 -8.78 -6.61
N ALA A 145 26.88 -9.00 -5.54
CA ALA A 145 26.83 -10.29 -4.86
C ALA A 145 26.26 -11.41 -5.75
N LEU A 146 25.17 -11.14 -6.47
CA LEU A 146 24.53 -12.09 -7.39
C LEU A 146 25.38 -12.29 -8.65
N PHE A 147 25.84 -11.21 -9.26
CA PHE A 147 26.57 -11.25 -10.52
C PHE A 147 27.92 -11.97 -10.42
N GLY A 148 28.59 -11.87 -9.27
CA GLY A 148 29.87 -12.57 -9.06
C GLY A 148 29.77 -14.11 -9.13
N GLN A 149 28.62 -14.69 -8.77
CA GLN A 149 28.37 -16.13 -8.92
C GLN A 149 28.08 -16.49 -10.38
N VAL A 150 27.24 -15.67 -11.01
CA VAL A 150 26.80 -15.86 -12.39
C VAL A 150 27.97 -15.71 -13.37
N GLU A 151 28.86 -14.76 -13.13
CA GLU A 151 30.05 -14.51 -13.98
C GLU A 151 30.94 -15.77 -14.06
N ARG A 152 31.22 -16.41 -12.93
CA ARG A 152 32.00 -17.66 -12.89
C ARG A 152 31.31 -18.77 -13.69
N GLN A 153 30.02 -19.01 -13.46
CA GLN A 153 29.27 -20.03 -14.16
C GLN A 153 29.13 -19.75 -15.67
N SER A 154 28.98 -18.48 -16.04
CA SER A 154 28.86 -18.07 -17.45
C SER A 154 30.14 -18.34 -18.21
N ALA A 155 31.31 -18.03 -17.63
CA ALA A 155 32.59 -18.29 -18.25
C ALA A 155 32.84 -19.80 -18.47
N ASP A 156 32.62 -20.60 -17.43
CA ASP A 156 32.88 -22.04 -17.46
C ASP A 156 31.94 -22.80 -18.42
N GLN A 157 30.67 -22.45 -18.45
CA GLN A 157 29.63 -23.15 -19.21
C GLN A 157 29.32 -22.51 -20.56
N LYS A 158 29.97 -21.41 -20.95
CA LYS A 158 29.65 -20.61 -22.14
C LYS A 158 28.17 -20.28 -22.22
N LEU A 159 27.65 -19.83 -21.08
CA LEU A 159 26.24 -19.50 -20.89
C LEU A 159 25.96 -18.08 -21.37
N THR A 160 24.96 -17.93 -22.23
CA THR A 160 24.34 -16.64 -22.55
C THR A 160 23.01 -16.55 -21.84
N LEU A 161 22.75 -15.45 -21.19
CA LEU A 161 21.45 -15.09 -20.59
C LEU A 161 20.92 -13.84 -21.29
N THR A 162 19.74 -13.96 -21.85
CA THR A 162 18.97 -12.84 -22.37
C THR A 162 17.79 -12.62 -21.43
N THR A 163 17.66 -11.40 -20.93
CA THR A 163 16.57 -11.01 -20.05
C THR A 163 15.72 -9.93 -20.70
N GLU A 164 14.43 -10.17 -20.75
CA GLU A 164 13.44 -9.24 -21.25
C GLU A 164 12.45 -8.87 -20.16
N VAL A 165 12.13 -7.58 -20.04
CA VAL A 165 11.05 -7.11 -19.17
C VAL A 165 9.74 -7.23 -19.93
N VAL A 166 8.93 -8.23 -19.57
CA VAL A 166 7.64 -8.47 -20.22
C VAL A 166 6.53 -7.59 -19.67
N ARG A 167 6.65 -7.18 -18.43
CA ARG A 167 5.73 -6.22 -17.80
C ARG A 167 6.38 -5.51 -16.64
N ALA A 168 6.09 -4.23 -16.50
CA ALA A 168 6.43 -3.45 -15.32
C ALA A 168 5.23 -2.57 -14.93
N GLY A 169 4.95 -2.50 -13.64
CA GLY A 169 3.90 -1.65 -13.08
C GLY A 169 4.45 -0.79 -11.96
N VAL A 170 4.15 0.51 -12.01
CA VAL A 170 4.51 1.44 -10.94
C VAL A 170 3.46 1.35 -9.85
N THR A 171 3.88 0.94 -8.66
CA THR A 171 3.01 0.83 -7.48
C THR A 171 2.97 2.13 -6.67
N ARG A 172 4.07 2.90 -6.74
CA ARG A 172 4.16 4.22 -6.13
C ARG A 172 5.10 5.10 -6.93
N LEU A 173 4.68 6.34 -7.18
CA LEU A 173 5.49 7.36 -7.84
C LEU A 173 5.38 8.68 -7.06
N THR A 174 6.52 9.30 -6.82
CA THR A 174 6.63 10.66 -6.28
C THR A 174 7.52 11.49 -7.20
N GLY A 175 7.71 12.77 -6.90
CA GLY A 175 8.60 13.63 -7.68
C GLY A 175 10.07 13.15 -7.75
N SER A 176 10.51 12.30 -6.83
CA SER A 176 11.92 11.86 -6.73
C SER A 176 12.12 10.35 -6.55
N SER A 177 11.06 9.56 -6.40
CA SER A 177 11.15 8.12 -6.10
C SER A 177 10.03 7.36 -6.79
N ALA A 178 10.35 6.14 -7.26
CA ALA A 178 9.40 5.22 -7.85
C ALA A 178 9.59 3.81 -7.28
N HIS A 179 8.50 3.13 -7.00
CA HIS A 179 8.47 1.72 -6.66
C HIS A 179 7.77 0.97 -7.79
N LEU A 180 8.41 -0.08 -8.28
CA LEU A 180 7.91 -0.87 -9.40
C LEU A 180 7.85 -2.36 -9.04
N LEU A 181 6.88 -3.02 -9.62
CA LEU A 181 6.81 -4.48 -9.72
C LEU A 181 7.12 -4.86 -11.17
N VAL A 182 8.12 -5.69 -11.37
CA VAL A 182 8.66 -6.02 -12.70
C VAL A 182 8.66 -7.51 -12.91
N PHE A 183 8.15 -7.95 -14.07
CA PHE A 183 8.16 -9.33 -14.51
C PHE A 183 9.15 -9.48 -15.65
N LEU A 184 10.03 -10.47 -15.52
CA LEU A 184 11.10 -10.76 -16.45
C LEU A 184 10.92 -12.15 -17.04
N ASP A 185 11.19 -12.27 -18.34
CA ASP A 185 11.46 -13.55 -18.96
C ASP A 185 12.95 -13.64 -19.27
N GLN A 186 13.51 -14.82 -18.99
CA GLN A 186 14.93 -15.09 -19.11
C GLN A 186 15.14 -16.31 -19.99
N VAL A 187 15.99 -16.18 -21.02
CA VAL A 187 16.37 -17.25 -21.93
C VAL A 187 17.83 -17.63 -21.65
N TYR A 188 18.05 -18.84 -21.26
CA TYR A 188 19.37 -19.41 -21.00
C TYR A 188 19.80 -20.25 -22.19
N GLU A 189 20.89 -19.88 -22.83
CA GLU A 189 21.48 -20.60 -23.96
C GLU A 189 22.84 -21.15 -23.59
N ARG A 190 23.08 -22.42 -23.86
CA ARG A 190 24.37 -23.10 -23.67
C ARG A 190 24.76 -23.79 -24.96
N ARG A 191 26.05 -23.76 -25.29
CA ARG A 191 26.53 -24.41 -26.51
C ARG A 191 26.19 -25.91 -26.49
N GLY A 192 25.50 -26.37 -27.55
CA GLY A 192 25.14 -27.79 -27.71
C GLY A 192 23.95 -28.25 -26.87
N ARG A 193 23.17 -27.35 -26.29
CA ARG A 193 21.93 -27.67 -25.56
C ARG A 193 20.79 -26.82 -26.08
N ALA A 194 19.57 -27.33 -26.00
CA ALA A 194 18.38 -26.54 -26.26
C ALA A 194 18.27 -25.38 -25.27
N PRO A 195 17.79 -24.20 -25.70
CA PRO A 195 17.51 -23.09 -24.81
C PRO A 195 16.50 -23.47 -23.73
N THR A 196 16.65 -22.90 -22.56
CA THR A 196 15.70 -23.03 -21.47
C THR A 196 15.21 -21.64 -21.05
N THR A 197 13.96 -21.55 -20.62
CA THR A 197 13.35 -20.29 -20.18
C THR A 197 13.03 -20.35 -18.69
N ALA A 198 13.06 -19.19 -18.05
CA ALA A 198 12.58 -18.99 -16.68
C ALA A 198 11.95 -17.62 -16.59
N SER A 199 10.92 -17.48 -15.74
CA SER A 199 10.34 -16.19 -15.42
C SER A 199 10.74 -15.79 -13.99
N ALA A 200 10.92 -14.49 -13.78
CA ALA A 200 11.27 -13.92 -12.48
C ALA A 200 10.41 -12.70 -12.19
N GLN A 201 10.20 -12.42 -10.91
CA GLN A 201 9.52 -11.23 -10.43
C GLN A 201 10.44 -10.46 -9.51
N LEU A 202 10.53 -9.15 -9.74
CA LEU A 202 11.34 -8.25 -8.95
C LEU A 202 10.52 -7.09 -8.41
N THR A 203 10.84 -6.67 -7.20
CA THR A 203 10.50 -5.35 -6.69
C THR A 203 11.69 -4.42 -6.90
N VAL A 204 11.44 -3.22 -7.41
CA VAL A 204 12.47 -2.25 -7.73
C VAL A 204 12.13 -0.92 -7.10
N VAL A 205 13.11 -0.30 -6.43
CA VAL A 205 13.03 1.10 -6.01
C VAL A 205 14.02 1.90 -6.85
N ALA A 206 13.51 2.96 -7.48
CA ALA A 206 14.30 3.89 -8.26
C ALA A 206 14.18 5.30 -7.70
N GLU A 207 15.26 6.07 -7.79
CA GLU A 207 15.33 7.48 -7.41
C GLU A 207 15.71 8.35 -8.60
N LEU A 208 15.03 9.48 -8.74
CA LEU A 208 15.34 10.49 -9.75
C LEU A 208 16.47 11.37 -9.25
N ARG A 209 17.63 11.32 -9.90
CA ARG A 209 18.80 12.15 -9.58
C ARG A 209 19.30 12.81 -10.85
N GLU A 210 19.40 14.11 -10.85
CA GLU A 210 19.90 14.91 -11.99
C GLU A 210 19.15 14.59 -13.33
N GLY A 211 17.82 14.38 -13.23
CA GLY A 211 16.97 14.08 -14.40
C GLY A 211 17.05 12.64 -14.91
N ARG A 212 17.73 11.73 -14.23
CA ARG A 212 17.88 10.32 -14.56
C ARG A 212 17.45 9.41 -13.43
N TRP A 213 16.77 8.31 -13.75
CA TRP A 213 16.37 7.29 -12.79
C TRP A 213 17.55 6.35 -12.48
N TRP A 214 17.83 6.22 -11.19
CA TRP A 214 18.81 5.29 -10.64
C TRP A 214 18.09 4.21 -9.85
N ILE A 215 18.37 2.95 -10.11
CA ILE A 215 17.85 1.84 -9.32
C ILE A 215 18.68 1.76 -8.03
N VAL A 216 18.02 1.92 -6.88
CA VAL A 216 18.67 1.98 -5.55
C VAL A 216 18.44 0.73 -4.72
N GLU A 217 17.39 -0.03 -5.03
CA GLU A 217 17.11 -1.31 -4.39
C GLU A 217 16.43 -2.28 -5.36
N ILE A 218 16.80 -3.56 -5.29
CA ILE A 218 16.21 -4.67 -6.04
C ILE A 218 15.90 -5.78 -5.04
N GLY A 219 14.64 -6.25 -5.01
CA GLY A 219 14.19 -7.38 -4.23
C GLY A 219 13.62 -8.46 -5.13
N SER A 220 13.83 -9.74 -4.81
CA SER A 220 13.08 -10.86 -5.37
C SER A 220 11.92 -11.18 -4.45
N THR A 221 10.76 -11.46 -5.03
CA THR A 221 9.54 -11.88 -4.32
C THR A 221 9.36 -13.37 -4.47
#